data_e63bcce411aa8fb0ab7233447da22904
#
_entry.id   e63bcce411aa8fb0ab7233447da22904
#
_cell.length_a   1.000
_cell.length_b   1.000
_cell.length_c   1.000
_cell.angle_alpha   90.00
_cell.angle_beta   90.00
_cell.angle_gamma   90.00
#
_symmetry.space_group_name_H-M   'P 1'
#
loop_
_entity.id
_entity.type
_entity.pdbx_description
1 polymer ?
#
loop_
_entity_poly.entity_id
_entity_poly.type
_entity_poly.pdbx_seq_one_letter_code
_entity_poly.pdbx_strand_id
1 'polypeptide(L)'
;MADSPTPAPSISAREWVDLLFDEGSFSEQFAAIGTPDPLHFEDSRPYAERVKEAREQSGGKEAVLTGAARIGGLPVVVAVSDFRFIGGSMGYAVGERVAHAMERAREAKTPFLAVTCSGGARMQEGMVALLQMAKTAAAAQRLHEAGVPMVTLLASPTTGGVFASYGTQGDVLIAEAGALIGFAGPRVRAVHDAGEGRETLYAEDLYERGLVDLVAPREGLRHALITVIDLLRPTTAPDPESLPNVVEARDLERGWATVEHSRHAGRPRALHYIEALTTDFVPLRGDRGGTDDPALVGGLGRIGDTNVVLIGQERGDLTLDGERHDGRVSPAGYRKAKRLMLLAGRLRLPLVTFVDTPGAHDGIADEGAGLAGAISDCLATMASLTTPTVAVVIGEGGSGGALALTWADRLLMQQNAMYAITSPEGAAAILYRDRTRAPEVAEALGVAAADLFTLGVVDSLVAEPVGGAHTDPAAAVRLMRPAVRRALAEAMRGKGSQRRQRREARLNSIGVPPGGPLHALRNLGEVIGESLPRFEEAREAAVGQATRAASAAGAVVERLRHRGERAAGVATAEEPAGDA
;
A
#
# COMPACT_ATOMS: atom_id res chain seq x y z
N MET A 1 -28.66 -18.35 -11.09
CA MET A 1 -28.75 -16.89 -11.08
C MET A 1 -29.00 -16.50 -9.63
N ALA A 2 -28.00 -15.94 -8.94
CA ALA A 2 -28.25 -15.39 -7.61
C ALA A 2 -29.23 -14.21 -7.75
N ASP A 3 -30.23 -14.16 -6.92
CA ASP A 3 -31.17 -13.04 -6.88
C ASP A 3 -30.39 -11.73 -6.75
N SER A 4 -30.71 -10.74 -7.60
CA SER A 4 -30.09 -9.42 -7.50
C SER A 4 -30.40 -8.85 -6.11
N PRO A 5 -29.40 -8.35 -5.38
CA PRO A 5 -29.66 -7.78 -4.06
C PRO A 5 -30.68 -6.66 -4.16
N THR A 6 -31.65 -6.64 -3.27
CA THR A 6 -32.64 -5.54 -3.22
C THR A 6 -31.90 -4.29 -2.77
N PRO A 7 -31.88 -3.21 -3.58
CA PRO A 7 -31.19 -1.98 -3.20
C PRO A 7 -31.74 -1.43 -1.88
N ALA A 8 -30.84 -1.07 -0.97
CA ALA A 8 -31.25 -0.38 0.25
C ALA A 8 -31.94 0.95 -0.12
N PRO A 9 -33.06 1.31 0.50
CA PRO A 9 -33.77 2.57 0.21
C PRO A 9 -32.84 3.75 0.53
N SER A 10 -32.78 4.74 -0.37
CA SER A 10 -32.05 5.98 -0.14
C SER A 10 -32.63 6.73 1.06
N ILE A 11 -31.77 7.19 1.95
CA ILE A 11 -32.12 8.04 3.08
C ILE A 11 -31.57 9.46 2.90
N SER A 12 -32.07 10.43 3.66
CA SER A 12 -31.61 11.82 3.58
C SER A 12 -30.23 12.02 4.13
N ALA A 13 -29.57 13.11 3.74
CA ALA A 13 -28.29 13.51 4.36
C ALA A 13 -28.41 13.68 5.88
N ARG A 14 -29.55 14.14 6.38
CA ARG A 14 -29.76 14.30 7.83
C ARG A 14 -29.89 12.95 8.53
N GLU A 15 -30.63 12.00 7.95
CA GLU A 15 -30.71 10.62 8.47
C GLU A 15 -29.34 9.93 8.46
N TRP A 16 -28.49 10.18 7.43
CA TRP A 16 -27.10 9.73 7.44
C TRP A 16 -26.29 10.35 8.58
N VAL A 17 -26.48 11.65 8.84
CA VAL A 17 -25.82 12.35 9.97
C VAL A 17 -26.21 11.71 11.29
N ASP A 18 -27.50 11.47 11.51
CA ASP A 18 -28.03 10.90 12.75
C ASP A 18 -27.60 9.43 12.94
N LEU A 19 -27.46 8.67 11.85
CA LEU A 19 -27.01 7.27 11.87
C LEU A 19 -25.52 7.12 12.18
N LEU A 20 -24.70 7.96 11.57
CA LEU A 20 -23.24 7.73 11.55
C LEU A 20 -22.51 8.50 12.66
N PHE A 21 -22.95 9.72 12.98
CA PHE A 21 -22.18 10.59 13.88
C PHE A 21 -22.73 10.61 15.31
N ASP A 22 -21.88 11.07 16.22
CA ASP A 22 -22.24 11.18 17.61
C ASP A 22 -23.31 12.27 17.78
N GLU A 23 -24.31 12.04 18.63
CA GLU A 23 -25.45 12.92 18.84
C GLU A 23 -25.00 14.36 19.14
N GLY A 24 -25.58 15.34 18.43
CA GLY A 24 -25.28 16.76 18.59
C GLY A 24 -23.89 17.21 18.16
N SER A 25 -23.05 16.31 17.62
CA SER A 25 -21.68 16.62 17.23
C SER A 25 -21.54 17.29 15.86
N PHE A 26 -22.54 17.16 14.98
CA PHE A 26 -22.51 17.72 13.63
C PHE A 26 -22.73 19.23 13.63
N SER A 27 -21.78 19.95 13.03
CA SER A 27 -21.83 21.39 12.80
C SER A 27 -21.70 21.68 11.32
N GLU A 28 -22.79 22.13 10.69
CA GLU A 28 -22.82 22.43 9.25
C GLU A 28 -21.90 23.60 8.91
N GLN A 29 -21.13 23.46 7.84
CA GLN A 29 -20.22 24.46 7.30
C GLN A 29 -20.48 24.65 5.80
N PHE A 30 -20.14 25.84 5.27
CA PHE A 30 -20.29 26.19 3.86
C PHE A 30 -21.72 26.19 3.34
N ALA A 31 -22.74 26.20 4.22
CA ALA A 31 -24.16 26.23 3.86
C ALA A 31 -24.58 27.49 3.07
N ALA A 32 -23.79 28.56 3.12
CA ALA A 32 -24.04 29.79 2.35
C ALA A 32 -23.73 29.64 0.85
N ILE A 33 -22.93 28.63 0.46
CA ILE A 33 -22.66 28.38 -0.96
C ILE A 33 -23.90 27.75 -1.60
N GLY A 34 -24.58 28.52 -2.43
CA GLY A 34 -25.84 28.14 -3.07
C GLY A 34 -25.66 27.78 -4.53
N THR A 35 -26.70 27.14 -5.08
CA THR A 35 -26.79 26.78 -6.49
C THR A 35 -27.01 28.01 -7.36
N PRO A 36 -26.09 28.34 -8.29
CA PRO A 36 -26.34 29.34 -9.32
C PRO A 36 -27.18 28.74 -10.45
N ASP A 37 -27.76 29.59 -11.26
CA ASP A 37 -28.34 29.22 -12.56
C ASP A 37 -27.58 29.95 -13.69
N PRO A 38 -26.34 29.50 -14.02
CA PRO A 38 -25.46 30.24 -14.94
C PRO A 38 -25.94 30.20 -16.38
N LEU A 39 -26.83 29.28 -16.72
CA LEU A 39 -27.33 29.08 -18.09
C LEU A 39 -28.76 29.57 -18.26
N HIS A 40 -29.42 30.00 -17.19
CA HIS A 40 -30.87 30.26 -17.19
C HIS A 40 -31.62 29.07 -17.82
N PHE A 41 -31.25 27.85 -17.35
CA PHE A 41 -31.65 26.60 -17.97
C PHE A 41 -33.16 26.36 -17.79
N GLU A 42 -33.80 26.01 -18.89
CA GLU A 42 -35.22 25.63 -18.91
C GLU A 42 -35.41 24.41 -19.82
N ASP A 43 -36.09 23.39 -19.32
CA ASP A 43 -36.61 22.27 -20.09
C ASP A 43 -38.13 22.28 -20.07
N SER A 44 -38.80 21.38 -19.38
CA SER A 44 -40.25 21.44 -19.14
C SER A 44 -40.65 22.52 -18.12
N ARG A 45 -39.66 23.06 -17.38
CA ARG A 45 -39.81 24.15 -16.39
C ARG A 45 -38.43 24.76 -16.06
N PRO A 46 -38.41 26.03 -15.56
CA PRO A 46 -37.17 26.71 -15.18
C PRO A 46 -36.39 25.96 -14.10
N TYR A 47 -35.06 25.94 -14.22
CA TYR A 47 -34.17 25.29 -13.25
C TYR A 47 -34.33 25.85 -11.84
N ALA A 48 -34.49 27.15 -11.70
CA ALA A 48 -34.72 27.80 -10.41
C ALA A 48 -35.97 27.23 -9.65
N GLU A 49 -37.02 26.84 -10.38
CA GLU A 49 -38.19 26.20 -9.79
C GLU A 49 -37.89 24.78 -9.31
N ARG A 50 -37.09 24.01 -10.08
CA ARG A 50 -36.59 22.68 -9.66
C ARG A 50 -35.76 22.75 -8.39
N VAL A 51 -34.89 23.74 -8.28
CA VAL A 51 -34.08 23.95 -7.06
C VAL A 51 -34.97 24.29 -5.86
N LYS A 52 -35.98 25.15 -6.05
CA LYS A 52 -36.95 25.48 -4.99
C LYS A 52 -37.70 24.23 -4.50
N GLU A 53 -38.25 23.47 -5.42
CA GLU A 53 -38.95 22.23 -5.11
C GLU A 53 -38.05 21.19 -4.41
N ALA A 54 -36.81 21.04 -4.88
CA ALA A 54 -35.82 20.14 -4.26
C ALA A 54 -35.50 20.55 -2.81
N ARG A 55 -35.46 21.84 -2.52
CA ARG A 55 -35.30 22.35 -1.15
C ARG A 55 -36.49 22.00 -0.26
N GLU A 56 -37.71 22.14 -0.79
CA GLU A 56 -38.95 21.79 -0.07
C GLU A 56 -39.03 20.28 0.19
N GLN A 57 -38.65 19.43 -0.79
CA GLN A 57 -38.73 17.98 -0.67
C GLN A 57 -37.61 17.38 0.22
N SER A 58 -36.40 17.89 0.13
CA SER A 58 -35.27 17.39 0.90
C SER A 58 -35.16 18.01 2.29
N GLY A 59 -35.72 19.21 2.48
CA GLY A 59 -35.48 20.04 3.67
C GLY A 59 -34.06 20.62 3.73
N GLY A 60 -33.22 20.32 2.71
CA GLY A 60 -31.84 20.77 2.59
C GLY A 60 -31.69 22.00 1.67
N LYS A 61 -30.59 22.71 1.78
CA LYS A 61 -30.27 23.86 0.91
C LYS A 61 -29.63 23.43 -0.41
N GLU A 62 -29.00 22.23 -0.44
CA GLU A 62 -28.27 21.66 -1.57
C GLU A 62 -28.16 20.13 -1.41
N ALA A 63 -27.72 19.43 -2.48
CA ALA A 63 -27.56 17.98 -2.53
C ALA A 63 -26.40 17.43 -1.66
N VAL A 64 -25.73 18.27 -0.89
CA VAL A 64 -24.69 17.87 0.06
C VAL A 64 -24.74 18.74 1.32
N LEU A 65 -24.66 18.07 2.48
CA LEU A 65 -24.32 18.69 3.76
C LEU A 65 -22.83 18.54 3.99
N THR A 66 -22.15 19.61 4.38
CA THR A 66 -20.72 19.58 4.73
C THR A 66 -20.51 20.19 6.11
N GLY A 67 -19.54 19.70 6.85
CA GLY A 67 -19.30 20.21 8.19
C GLY A 67 -18.25 19.43 8.97
N ALA A 68 -18.17 19.74 10.26
CA ALA A 68 -17.38 18.97 11.23
C ALA A 68 -18.31 18.11 12.08
N ALA A 69 -17.85 16.91 12.44
CA ALA A 69 -18.60 15.99 13.29
C ALA A 69 -17.64 15.15 14.16
N ARG A 70 -18.22 14.32 15.01
CA ARG A 70 -17.50 13.22 15.67
C ARG A 70 -18.16 11.89 15.32
N ILE A 71 -17.34 10.86 15.22
CA ILE A 71 -17.80 9.48 15.03
C ILE A 71 -17.05 8.58 16.03
N GLY A 72 -17.75 8.02 16.99
CA GLY A 72 -17.13 7.28 18.10
C GLY A 72 -16.08 8.13 18.88
N GLY A 73 -16.37 9.40 19.09
CA GLY A 73 -15.46 10.36 19.73
C GLY A 73 -14.35 10.90 18.82
N LEU A 74 -14.11 10.31 17.64
CA LEU A 74 -13.07 10.74 16.69
C LEU A 74 -13.55 11.95 15.88
N PRO A 75 -12.76 13.05 15.81
CA PRO A 75 -13.12 14.19 14.98
C PRO A 75 -13.00 13.84 13.49
N VAL A 76 -13.97 14.29 12.69
CA VAL A 76 -14.00 14.14 11.23
C VAL A 76 -14.54 15.39 10.58
N VAL A 77 -14.07 15.70 9.37
CA VAL A 77 -14.72 16.64 8.46
C VAL A 77 -15.50 15.83 7.44
N VAL A 78 -16.72 16.22 7.14
CA VAL A 78 -17.66 15.37 6.41
C VAL A 78 -18.30 16.09 5.22
N ALA A 79 -18.60 15.30 4.17
CA ALA A 79 -19.50 15.66 3.10
C ALA A 79 -20.52 14.54 2.93
N VAL A 80 -21.81 14.82 3.16
CA VAL A 80 -22.89 13.84 3.15
C VAL A 80 -23.90 14.22 2.08
N SER A 81 -24.01 13.39 1.04
CA SER A 81 -24.91 13.63 -0.09
C SER A 81 -26.38 13.34 0.25
N ASP A 82 -27.30 14.08 -0.38
CA ASP A 82 -28.74 13.84 -0.32
C ASP A 82 -29.30 13.58 -1.72
N PHE A 83 -29.70 12.34 -1.97
CA PHE A 83 -30.27 11.97 -3.28
C PHE A 83 -31.61 12.63 -3.58
N ARG A 84 -32.37 13.05 -2.57
CA ARG A 84 -33.65 13.70 -2.74
C ARG A 84 -33.55 15.09 -3.34
N PHE A 85 -32.37 15.74 -3.26
CA PHE A 85 -32.10 17.00 -3.90
C PHE A 85 -31.56 16.77 -5.33
N ILE A 86 -32.43 16.86 -6.31
CA ILE A 86 -32.14 16.68 -7.74
C ILE A 86 -31.25 15.43 -8.00
N GLY A 87 -31.66 14.29 -7.42
CA GLY A 87 -30.93 13.02 -7.58
C GLY A 87 -29.50 13.03 -7.01
N GLY A 88 -29.20 13.83 -6.00
CA GLY A 88 -27.86 13.94 -5.43
C GLY A 88 -26.81 14.47 -6.43
N SER A 89 -27.26 15.08 -7.52
CA SER A 89 -26.38 15.45 -8.63
C SER A 89 -25.39 16.56 -8.26
N MET A 90 -24.14 16.40 -8.73
CA MET A 90 -23.06 17.34 -8.49
C MET A 90 -23.17 18.54 -9.43
N GLY A 91 -23.61 19.69 -8.91
CA GLY A 91 -23.51 21.01 -9.53
C GLY A 91 -22.39 21.84 -8.90
N TYR A 92 -22.31 23.12 -9.28
CA TYR A 92 -21.34 24.08 -8.77
C TYR A 92 -21.28 24.07 -7.23
N ALA A 93 -22.43 24.28 -6.57
CA ALA A 93 -22.47 24.38 -5.11
C ALA A 93 -22.03 23.10 -4.41
N VAL A 94 -22.37 21.91 -4.95
CA VAL A 94 -21.88 20.62 -4.41
C VAL A 94 -20.37 20.53 -4.50
N GLY A 95 -19.81 20.80 -5.68
CA GLY A 95 -18.37 20.75 -5.89
C GLY A 95 -17.59 21.73 -5.01
N GLU A 96 -18.10 22.99 -4.88
CA GLU A 96 -17.50 23.97 -3.99
C GLU A 96 -17.52 23.55 -2.53
N ARG A 97 -18.70 23.10 -2.03
CA ARG A 97 -18.84 22.67 -0.65
C ARG A 97 -17.91 21.51 -0.32
N VAL A 98 -17.84 20.50 -1.20
CA VAL A 98 -16.97 19.33 -1.02
C VAL A 98 -15.49 19.73 -1.05
N ALA A 99 -15.08 20.57 -2.01
CA ALA A 99 -13.69 21.03 -2.11
C ALA A 99 -13.29 21.86 -0.87
N HIS A 100 -14.15 22.76 -0.40
CA HIS A 100 -13.90 23.54 0.82
C HIS A 100 -13.86 22.66 2.07
N ALA A 101 -14.69 21.63 2.16
CA ALA A 101 -14.65 20.69 3.28
C ALA A 101 -13.35 19.87 3.28
N MET A 102 -12.87 19.42 2.12
CA MET A 102 -11.56 18.77 2.01
C MET A 102 -10.42 19.70 2.39
N GLU A 103 -10.46 20.96 1.97
CA GLU A 103 -9.45 21.95 2.35
C GLU A 103 -9.48 22.20 3.87
N ARG A 104 -10.66 22.30 4.47
CA ARG A 104 -10.82 22.38 5.93
C ARG A 104 -10.24 21.17 6.66
N ALA A 105 -10.46 19.96 6.13
CA ALA A 105 -9.88 18.72 6.65
C ALA A 105 -8.34 18.76 6.60
N ARG A 106 -7.79 19.22 5.47
CA ARG A 106 -6.35 19.39 5.26
C ARG A 106 -5.72 20.36 6.27
N GLU A 107 -6.32 21.55 6.44
CA GLU A 107 -5.85 22.57 7.38
C GLU A 107 -5.92 22.09 8.84
N ALA A 108 -7.02 21.43 9.20
CA ALA A 108 -7.23 20.90 10.53
C ALA A 108 -6.47 19.60 10.80
N LYS A 109 -5.84 18.99 9.77
CA LYS A 109 -5.23 17.64 9.84
C LYS A 109 -6.19 16.59 10.41
N THR A 110 -7.45 16.68 10.02
CA THR A 110 -8.55 15.86 10.50
C THR A 110 -9.03 14.95 9.37
N PRO A 111 -9.28 13.66 9.59
CA PRO A 111 -9.80 12.76 8.55
C PRO A 111 -11.02 13.32 7.84
N PHE A 112 -11.08 13.12 6.52
CA PHE A 112 -12.22 13.48 5.69
C PHE A 112 -13.07 12.25 5.39
N LEU A 113 -14.37 12.33 5.64
CA LEU A 113 -15.34 11.29 5.31
C LEU A 113 -16.34 11.80 4.28
N ALA A 114 -16.35 11.17 3.11
CA ALA A 114 -17.39 11.39 2.10
C ALA A 114 -18.47 10.29 2.19
N VAL A 115 -19.72 10.65 2.39
CA VAL A 115 -20.87 9.77 2.18
C VAL A 115 -21.50 10.15 0.86
N THR A 116 -21.35 9.31 -0.17
CA THR A 116 -21.77 9.61 -1.53
C THR A 116 -23.09 8.93 -1.88
N CYS A 117 -23.98 9.70 -2.48
CA CYS A 117 -25.24 9.22 -3.04
C CYS A 117 -25.63 10.15 -4.19
N SER A 118 -25.45 9.72 -5.45
CA SER A 118 -25.57 10.65 -6.59
C SER A 118 -25.90 9.95 -7.91
N GLY A 119 -26.74 10.60 -8.70
CA GLY A 119 -27.00 10.25 -10.09
C GLY A 119 -25.97 10.78 -11.11
N GLY A 120 -24.96 11.54 -10.67
CA GLY A 120 -23.90 12.08 -11.54
C GLY A 120 -23.82 13.61 -11.59
N ALA A 121 -23.31 14.16 -12.69
CA ALA A 121 -23.21 15.61 -12.89
C ALA A 121 -24.59 16.25 -13.15
N ARG A 122 -24.82 17.45 -12.60
CA ARG A 122 -26.07 18.21 -12.75
C ARG A 122 -26.18 18.82 -14.14
N MET A 123 -26.95 18.22 -15.02
CA MET A 123 -27.05 18.59 -16.42
C MET A 123 -27.50 20.04 -16.64
N GLN A 124 -28.35 20.57 -15.76
CA GLN A 124 -28.87 21.93 -15.82
C GLN A 124 -27.77 23.02 -15.69
N GLU A 125 -26.62 22.67 -15.15
CA GLU A 125 -25.47 23.57 -15.01
C GLU A 125 -24.39 23.33 -16.08
N GLY A 126 -24.60 22.38 -16.98
CA GLY A 126 -23.73 22.10 -18.12
C GLY A 126 -22.26 21.86 -17.76
N MET A 127 -21.35 22.51 -18.46
CA MET A 127 -19.89 22.37 -18.23
C MET A 127 -19.45 22.82 -16.83
N VAL A 128 -20.18 23.74 -16.20
CA VAL A 128 -19.87 24.17 -14.82
C VAL A 128 -19.98 23.00 -13.84
N ALA A 129 -21.03 22.18 -13.98
CA ALA A 129 -21.18 20.95 -13.20
C ALA A 129 -20.09 19.93 -13.51
N LEU A 130 -19.74 19.72 -14.78
CA LEU A 130 -18.73 18.76 -15.17
C LEU A 130 -17.35 19.11 -14.61
N LEU A 131 -16.98 20.39 -14.62
CA LEU A 131 -15.68 20.86 -14.08
C LEU A 131 -15.56 20.67 -12.56
N GLN A 132 -16.66 20.46 -11.83
CA GLN A 132 -16.59 20.14 -10.42
C GLN A 132 -15.92 18.78 -10.14
N MET A 133 -15.96 17.87 -11.10
CA MET A 133 -15.20 16.60 -10.98
C MET A 133 -13.69 16.88 -10.85
N ALA A 134 -13.13 17.70 -11.71
CA ALA A 134 -11.71 18.07 -11.66
C ALA A 134 -11.38 18.84 -10.37
N LYS A 135 -12.26 19.77 -9.95
CA LYS A 135 -12.08 20.54 -8.71
C LYS A 135 -12.02 19.64 -7.47
N THR A 136 -12.99 18.74 -7.31
CA THR A 136 -13.04 17.83 -6.17
C THR A 136 -11.90 16.81 -6.19
N ALA A 137 -11.53 16.30 -7.36
CA ALA A 137 -10.36 15.44 -7.52
C ALA A 137 -9.04 16.15 -7.14
N ALA A 138 -8.86 17.41 -7.56
CA ALA A 138 -7.69 18.20 -7.17
C ALA A 138 -7.66 18.51 -5.66
N ALA A 139 -8.83 18.71 -5.03
CA ALA A 139 -8.91 18.89 -3.58
C ALA A 139 -8.55 17.62 -2.82
N ALA A 140 -9.03 16.44 -3.27
CA ALA A 140 -8.66 15.16 -2.72
C ALA A 140 -7.15 14.88 -2.88
N GLN A 141 -6.55 15.21 -4.02
CA GLN A 141 -5.12 15.06 -4.23
C GLN A 141 -4.30 15.90 -3.23
N ARG A 142 -4.68 17.16 -3.00
CA ARG A 142 -4.02 18.01 -1.97
C ARG A 142 -4.19 17.46 -0.55
N LEU A 143 -5.33 16.83 -0.26
CA LEU A 143 -5.56 16.15 1.01
C LEU A 143 -4.59 14.96 1.19
N HIS A 144 -4.42 14.16 0.14
CA HIS A 144 -3.48 13.05 0.09
C HIS A 144 -2.02 13.50 0.25
N GLU A 145 -1.60 14.55 -0.45
CA GLU A 145 -0.25 15.12 -0.34
C GLU A 145 0.05 15.63 1.08
N ALA A 146 -0.98 16.11 1.78
CA ALA A 146 -0.85 16.51 3.17
C ALA A 146 -0.81 15.33 4.17
N GLY A 147 -1.01 14.10 3.71
CA GLY A 147 -1.05 12.89 4.54
C GLY A 147 -2.28 12.85 5.46
N VAL A 148 -3.39 13.45 5.04
CA VAL A 148 -4.66 13.41 5.78
C VAL A 148 -5.50 12.26 5.25
N PRO A 149 -6.03 11.38 6.13
CA PRO A 149 -6.86 10.26 5.70
C PRO A 149 -8.16 10.70 5.04
N MET A 150 -8.54 10.01 3.97
CA MET A 150 -9.82 10.15 3.29
C MET A 150 -10.54 8.80 3.23
N VAL A 151 -11.74 8.72 3.77
CA VAL A 151 -12.61 7.53 3.68
C VAL A 151 -13.84 7.88 2.86
N THR A 152 -14.24 6.98 1.98
CA THR A 152 -15.48 7.16 1.22
C THR A 152 -16.46 6.03 1.55
N LEU A 153 -17.65 6.39 1.95
CA LEU A 153 -18.82 5.52 2.03
C LEU A 153 -19.64 5.69 0.76
N LEU A 154 -19.75 4.63 -0.02
CA LEU A 154 -20.52 4.56 -1.25
C LEU A 154 -21.93 4.04 -0.93
N ALA A 155 -22.89 4.93 -0.80
CA ALA A 155 -24.30 4.59 -0.59
C ALA A 155 -25.07 4.51 -1.91
N SER A 156 -26.29 3.96 -1.87
CA SER A 156 -27.11 3.74 -3.07
C SER A 156 -27.97 4.94 -3.45
N PRO A 157 -27.98 5.36 -4.73
CA PRO A 157 -27.03 5.02 -5.79
C PRO A 157 -25.81 5.96 -5.78
N THR A 158 -24.64 5.48 -6.12
CA THR A 158 -23.47 6.33 -6.39
C THR A 158 -22.99 6.12 -7.81
N THR A 159 -23.31 7.07 -8.71
CA THR A 159 -23.01 6.94 -10.14
C THR A 159 -22.40 8.21 -10.75
N GLY A 160 -21.94 8.09 -12.00
CA GLY A 160 -21.51 9.20 -12.84
C GLY A 160 -20.32 9.96 -12.28
N GLY A 161 -20.39 11.29 -12.38
CA GLY A 161 -19.31 12.20 -12.05
C GLY A 161 -18.84 12.13 -10.59
N VAL A 162 -19.72 11.86 -9.63
CA VAL A 162 -19.34 11.72 -8.21
C VAL A 162 -18.50 10.47 -8.02
N PHE A 163 -18.92 9.32 -8.56
CA PHE A 163 -18.14 8.10 -8.51
C PHE A 163 -16.79 8.25 -9.21
N ALA A 164 -16.78 8.82 -10.42
CA ALA A 164 -15.57 9.04 -11.23
C ALA A 164 -14.69 10.23 -10.77
N SER A 165 -14.94 10.78 -9.60
CA SER A 165 -14.10 11.84 -9.02
C SER A 165 -13.77 11.50 -7.55
N TYR A 166 -14.23 12.28 -6.59
CA TYR A 166 -13.88 12.06 -5.19
C TYR A 166 -14.46 10.77 -4.58
N GLY A 167 -15.48 10.17 -5.21
CA GLY A 167 -16.08 8.92 -4.75
C GLY A 167 -15.09 7.73 -4.74
N THR A 168 -14.19 7.65 -5.72
CA THR A 168 -13.16 6.58 -5.82
C THR A 168 -11.81 6.93 -5.21
N GLN A 169 -11.62 8.17 -4.74
CA GLN A 169 -10.33 8.63 -4.24
C GLN A 169 -10.09 8.39 -2.74
N GLY A 170 -11.05 7.79 -2.03
CA GLY A 170 -10.83 7.39 -0.64
C GLY A 170 -9.66 6.42 -0.48
N ASP A 171 -8.92 6.57 0.60
CA ASP A 171 -7.90 5.60 1.04
C ASP A 171 -8.49 4.22 1.26
N VAL A 172 -9.68 4.23 1.86
CA VAL A 172 -10.53 3.07 2.04
C VAL A 172 -11.90 3.41 1.47
N LEU A 173 -12.41 2.51 0.62
CA LEU A 173 -13.75 2.57 0.06
C LEU A 173 -14.63 1.53 0.74
N ILE A 174 -15.64 2.00 1.44
CA ILE A 174 -16.66 1.17 2.06
C ILE A 174 -17.93 1.33 1.26
N ALA A 175 -18.53 0.25 0.82
CA ALA A 175 -19.82 0.28 0.13
C ALA A 175 -20.93 -0.24 1.04
N GLU A 176 -22.09 0.40 0.99
CA GLU A 176 -23.31 -0.13 1.59
C GLU A 176 -23.75 -1.39 0.83
N ALA A 177 -24.07 -2.46 1.54
CA ALA A 177 -24.52 -3.71 0.93
C ALA A 177 -25.74 -3.48 0.02
N GLY A 178 -25.71 -4.07 -1.18
CA GLY A 178 -26.74 -3.87 -2.21
C GLY A 178 -26.74 -2.49 -2.86
N ALA A 179 -25.76 -1.60 -2.58
CA ALA A 179 -25.72 -0.29 -3.21
C ALA A 179 -25.46 -0.40 -4.71
N LEU A 180 -26.21 0.36 -5.50
CA LEU A 180 -25.98 0.52 -6.93
C LEU A 180 -24.82 1.50 -7.14
N ILE A 181 -23.71 1.00 -7.71
CA ILE A 181 -22.49 1.78 -7.87
C ILE A 181 -21.95 1.59 -9.28
N GLY A 182 -21.62 2.68 -9.98
CA GLY A 182 -21.02 2.57 -11.31
C GLY A 182 -20.82 3.91 -12.00
N PHE A 183 -20.06 3.92 -13.10
CA PHE A 183 -19.85 5.14 -13.87
C PHE A 183 -21.12 5.52 -14.63
N ALA A 184 -21.71 4.61 -15.40
CA ALA A 184 -22.94 4.85 -16.11
C ALA A 184 -24.13 4.43 -15.25
N GLY A 185 -25.03 5.38 -14.97
CA GLY A 185 -26.32 5.08 -14.32
C GLY A 185 -27.25 4.25 -15.22
N PRO A 186 -28.27 3.56 -14.64
CA PRO A 186 -29.15 2.67 -15.41
C PRO A 186 -29.79 3.33 -16.63
N ARG A 187 -30.19 4.60 -16.52
CA ARG A 187 -30.81 5.36 -17.64
C ARG A 187 -29.85 5.60 -18.79
N VAL A 188 -28.55 5.79 -18.52
CA VAL A 188 -27.52 6.00 -19.55
C VAL A 188 -27.24 4.68 -20.24
N ARG A 189 -27.13 3.59 -19.49
CA ARG A 189 -26.91 2.25 -20.04
C ARG A 189 -28.05 1.79 -20.94
N ALA A 190 -29.31 2.00 -20.50
CA ALA A 190 -30.48 1.65 -21.30
C ALA A 190 -30.52 2.31 -22.70
N VAL A 191 -29.79 3.41 -22.90
CA VAL A 191 -29.67 4.07 -24.21
C VAL A 191 -28.59 3.40 -25.09
N HIS A 192 -27.55 2.81 -24.48
CA HIS A 192 -26.39 2.28 -25.21
C HIS A 192 -26.39 0.74 -25.35
N ASP A 193 -26.95 0.02 -24.37
CA ASP A 193 -26.83 -1.44 -24.27
C ASP A 193 -28.19 -2.16 -24.35
N ALA A 194 -28.96 -1.89 -25.39
CA ALA A 194 -30.22 -2.60 -25.60
C ALA A 194 -29.97 -4.09 -25.91
N GLY A 195 -29.67 -4.93 -24.90
CA GLY A 195 -29.76 -6.37 -25.03
C GLY A 195 -28.68 -7.28 -24.47
N GLU A 196 -27.65 -6.78 -23.78
CA GLU A 196 -26.59 -7.65 -23.24
C GLU A 196 -26.52 -7.60 -21.69
N GLY A 197 -27.09 -8.64 -21.05
CA GLY A 197 -26.73 -9.03 -19.68
C GLY A 197 -27.25 -8.14 -18.56
N ARG A 198 -26.58 -8.22 -17.39
CA ARG A 198 -26.88 -7.47 -16.18
C ARG A 198 -26.56 -5.98 -16.38
N GLU A 199 -27.58 -5.14 -16.40
CA GLU A 199 -27.46 -3.72 -16.76
C GLU A 199 -26.75 -2.84 -15.72
N THR A 200 -26.53 -3.31 -14.50
CA THR A 200 -25.97 -2.52 -13.39
C THR A 200 -25.02 -3.33 -12.52
N LEU A 201 -24.03 -2.63 -11.91
CA LEU A 201 -23.14 -3.18 -10.91
C LEU A 201 -23.61 -2.80 -9.52
N TYR A 202 -23.44 -3.70 -8.58
CA TYR A 202 -23.72 -3.52 -7.17
C TYR A 202 -22.43 -3.53 -6.34
N ALA A 203 -22.53 -3.15 -5.09
CA ALA A 203 -21.40 -3.11 -4.15
C ALA A 203 -20.61 -4.43 -4.11
N GLU A 204 -21.33 -5.55 -4.14
CA GLU A 204 -20.78 -6.91 -4.11
C GLU A 204 -19.95 -7.20 -5.37
N ASP A 205 -20.45 -6.81 -6.56
CA ASP A 205 -19.71 -6.98 -7.81
C ASP A 205 -18.38 -6.18 -7.82
N LEU A 206 -18.39 -4.98 -7.22
CA LEU A 206 -17.20 -4.17 -7.10
C LEU A 206 -16.22 -4.74 -6.06
N TYR A 207 -16.74 -5.33 -5.00
CA TYR A 207 -15.94 -5.98 -3.97
C TYR A 207 -15.23 -7.23 -4.52
N GLU A 208 -15.91 -8.07 -5.26
CA GLU A 208 -15.33 -9.24 -5.93
C GLU A 208 -14.21 -8.83 -6.90
N ARG A 209 -14.38 -7.69 -7.58
CA ARG A 209 -13.38 -7.13 -8.51
C ARG A 209 -12.30 -6.30 -7.82
N GLY A 210 -12.28 -6.20 -6.51
CA GLY A 210 -11.29 -5.40 -5.78
C GLY A 210 -11.34 -3.89 -6.07
N LEU A 211 -12.50 -3.37 -6.47
CA LEU A 211 -12.73 -1.95 -6.71
C LEU A 211 -13.19 -1.19 -5.46
N VAL A 212 -13.73 -1.91 -4.48
CA VAL A 212 -14.02 -1.42 -3.12
C VAL A 212 -13.38 -2.35 -2.10
N ASP A 213 -13.04 -1.82 -0.93
CA ASP A 213 -12.33 -2.57 0.11
C ASP A 213 -13.26 -3.40 0.99
N LEU A 214 -14.41 -2.83 1.31
CA LEU A 214 -15.37 -3.40 2.26
C LEU A 214 -16.80 -3.22 1.74
N VAL A 215 -17.64 -4.22 2.02
CA VAL A 215 -19.08 -4.12 1.91
C VAL A 215 -19.70 -4.40 3.27
N ALA A 216 -20.57 -3.53 3.75
CA ALA A 216 -21.22 -3.70 5.04
C ALA A 216 -22.71 -3.34 4.97
N PRO A 217 -23.57 -4.05 5.74
CA PRO A 217 -24.95 -3.66 5.90
C PRO A 217 -25.05 -2.31 6.64
N ARG A 218 -26.13 -1.56 6.40
CA ARG A 218 -26.30 -0.19 6.90
C ARG A 218 -26.05 -0.05 8.41
N GLU A 219 -26.56 -0.98 9.19
CA GLU A 219 -26.39 -1.03 10.65
C GLU A 219 -24.94 -1.27 11.10
N GLY A 220 -24.12 -1.87 10.24
CA GLY A 220 -22.68 -2.11 10.48
C GLY A 220 -21.77 -0.96 10.05
N LEU A 221 -22.27 -0.03 9.22
CA LEU A 221 -21.44 1.01 8.61
C LEU A 221 -20.76 1.93 9.64
N ARG A 222 -21.50 2.34 10.68
CA ARG A 222 -20.92 3.20 11.72
C ARG A 222 -19.73 2.53 12.41
N HIS A 223 -19.82 1.25 12.75
CA HIS A 223 -18.74 0.50 13.37
C HIS A 223 -17.54 0.37 12.41
N ALA A 224 -17.78 -0.01 11.16
CA ALA A 224 -16.73 -0.12 10.15
C ALA A 224 -15.98 1.21 9.93
N LEU A 225 -16.70 2.32 9.87
CA LEU A 225 -16.12 3.66 9.72
C LEU A 225 -15.27 4.05 10.93
N ILE A 226 -15.75 3.82 12.16
CA ILE A 226 -14.98 4.10 13.39
C ILE A 226 -13.66 3.33 13.36
N THR A 227 -13.71 2.03 13.12
CA THR A 227 -12.54 1.14 13.09
C THR A 227 -11.54 1.60 12.02
N VAL A 228 -12.00 1.83 10.80
CA VAL A 228 -11.13 2.27 9.70
C VAL A 228 -10.50 3.63 9.98
N ILE A 229 -11.29 4.63 10.42
CA ILE A 229 -10.79 5.97 10.69
C ILE A 229 -9.76 5.95 11.84
N ASP A 230 -9.97 5.15 12.87
CA ASP A 230 -9.02 5.02 13.97
C ASP A 230 -7.72 4.32 13.52
N LEU A 231 -7.81 3.26 12.71
CA LEU A 231 -6.64 2.55 12.19
C LEU A 231 -5.82 3.37 11.17
N LEU A 232 -6.42 4.35 10.50
CA LEU A 232 -5.70 5.26 9.59
C LEU A 232 -4.91 6.36 10.31
N ARG A 233 -4.99 6.46 11.62
CA ARG A 233 -4.27 7.47 12.41
C ARG A 233 -2.88 6.98 12.79
N PRO A 234 -1.82 7.82 12.66
CA PRO A 234 -0.52 7.50 13.20
C PRO A 234 -0.56 7.32 14.71
N THR A 235 0.16 6.33 15.21
CA THR A 235 0.29 6.01 16.64
C THR A 235 1.74 5.96 17.06
N THR A 236 1.99 5.83 18.36
CA THR A 236 3.34 5.67 18.92
C THR A 236 3.91 4.28 18.66
N ALA A 237 5.22 4.14 18.84
CA ALA A 237 5.89 2.84 18.76
C ALA A 237 5.37 1.92 19.89
N PRO A 238 5.28 0.60 19.63
CA PRO A 238 4.92 -0.34 20.67
C PRO A 238 6.06 -0.45 21.70
N ASP A 239 5.71 -0.78 22.94
CA ASP A 239 6.72 -1.15 23.92
C ASP A 239 7.45 -2.42 23.46
N PRO A 240 8.79 -2.42 23.42
CA PRO A 240 9.54 -3.60 23.06
C PRO A 240 9.39 -4.67 24.14
N GLU A 241 8.94 -5.85 23.74
CA GLU A 241 8.90 -7.00 24.62
C GLU A 241 10.27 -7.71 24.65
N SER A 242 10.57 -8.35 25.78
CA SER A 242 11.74 -9.23 25.88
C SER A 242 11.53 -10.47 25.01
N LEU A 243 12.57 -10.87 24.28
CA LEU A 243 12.51 -12.12 23.50
C LEU A 243 12.55 -13.30 24.46
N PRO A 244 11.56 -14.18 24.44
CA PRO A 244 11.50 -15.32 25.37
C PRO A 244 12.61 -16.34 25.08
N ASN A 245 13.03 -16.45 23.82
CA ASN A 245 14.09 -17.35 23.37
C ASN A 245 15.05 -16.61 22.43
N VAL A 246 16.32 -16.68 22.73
CA VAL A 246 17.39 -16.23 21.83
C VAL A 246 17.81 -17.41 20.97
N VAL A 247 17.82 -17.21 19.66
CA VAL A 247 18.23 -18.25 18.70
C VAL A 247 19.68 -17.96 18.29
N GLU A 248 20.54 -18.94 18.51
CA GLU A 248 21.92 -18.87 18.04
C GLU A 248 22.03 -19.51 16.65
N ALA A 249 22.52 -18.77 15.67
CA ALA A 249 22.60 -19.23 14.28
C ALA A 249 23.43 -20.52 14.11
N ARG A 250 24.42 -20.76 14.99
CA ARG A 250 25.25 -21.96 14.98
C ARG A 250 24.50 -23.26 15.31
N ASP A 251 23.38 -23.13 16.03
CA ASP A 251 22.60 -24.27 16.52
C ASP A 251 21.42 -24.63 15.60
N LEU A 252 21.29 -23.93 14.45
CA LEU A 252 20.21 -24.13 13.50
C LEU A 252 20.54 -25.15 12.41
N GLU A 253 19.50 -25.85 11.97
CA GLU A 253 19.57 -26.71 10.79
C GLU A 253 19.86 -25.88 9.52
N ARG A 254 20.47 -26.56 8.54
CA ARG A 254 20.85 -25.98 7.25
C ARG A 254 20.49 -26.91 6.10
N GLY A 255 20.67 -26.45 4.89
CA GLY A 255 20.50 -27.24 3.69
C GLY A 255 19.09 -27.75 3.49
N TRP A 256 18.96 -29.03 3.09
CA TRP A 256 17.69 -29.59 2.66
C TRP A 256 16.65 -29.75 3.79
N ALA A 257 17.06 -30.05 4.99
CA ALA A 257 16.14 -30.13 6.14
C ALA A 257 15.39 -28.81 6.36
N THR A 258 16.07 -27.66 6.21
CA THR A 258 15.40 -26.34 6.26
C THR A 258 14.37 -26.19 5.14
N VAL A 259 14.67 -26.68 3.93
CA VAL A 259 13.71 -26.62 2.80
C VAL A 259 12.45 -27.41 3.12
N GLU A 260 12.58 -28.63 3.63
CA GLU A 260 11.45 -29.49 4.00
C GLU A 260 10.62 -28.86 5.12
N HIS A 261 11.26 -28.35 6.17
CA HIS A 261 10.57 -27.64 7.25
C HIS A 261 9.84 -26.38 6.78
N SER A 262 10.47 -25.57 5.93
CA SER A 262 9.86 -24.32 5.42
C SER A 262 8.58 -24.55 4.61
N ARG A 263 8.49 -25.68 3.94
CA ARG A 263 7.37 -26.08 3.08
C ARG A 263 6.31 -26.92 3.77
N HIS A 264 6.51 -27.26 5.04
CA HIS A 264 5.59 -28.14 5.75
C HIS A 264 4.18 -27.56 5.79
N ALA A 265 3.17 -28.33 5.32
CA ALA A 265 1.78 -27.86 5.17
C ALA A 265 1.12 -27.38 6.47
N GLY A 266 1.54 -27.92 7.61
CA GLY A 266 1.04 -27.54 8.94
C GLY A 266 1.63 -26.25 9.52
N ARG A 267 2.53 -25.56 8.82
CA ARG A 267 3.07 -24.26 9.30
C ARG A 267 1.98 -23.20 9.34
N PRO A 268 1.99 -22.30 10.35
CA PRO A 268 1.15 -21.11 10.34
C PRO A 268 1.48 -20.25 9.11
N ARG A 269 0.45 -19.72 8.47
CA ARG A 269 0.53 -18.90 7.27
C ARG A 269 0.36 -17.43 7.60
N ALA A 270 0.45 -16.54 6.59
CA ALA A 270 0.39 -15.11 6.81
C ALA A 270 -0.86 -14.66 7.57
N LEU A 271 -2.05 -15.16 7.21
CA LEU A 271 -3.30 -14.81 7.90
C LEU A 271 -3.29 -15.24 9.37
N HIS A 272 -2.76 -16.42 9.71
CA HIS A 272 -2.66 -16.86 11.10
C HIS A 272 -1.82 -15.91 11.96
N TYR A 273 -0.70 -15.41 11.42
CA TYR A 273 0.12 -14.41 12.11
C TYR A 273 -0.59 -13.06 12.18
N ILE A 274 -1.16 -12.57 11.08
CA ILE A 274 -1.87 -11.29 11.03
C ILE A 274 -2.99 -11.27 12.06
N GLU A 275 -3.90 -12.25 12.05
CA GLU A 275 -5.05 -12.32 12.95
C GLU A 275 -4.64 -12.44 14.41
N ALA A 276 -3.60 -13.24 14.71
CA ALA A 276 -3.17 -13.45 16.09
C ALA A 276 -2.30 -12.30 16.65
N LEU A 277 -1.60 -11.56 15.81
CA LEU A 277 -0.75 -10.44 16.23
C LEU A 277 -1.51 -9.13 16.34
N THR A 278 -2.64 -8.99 15.64
CA THR A 278 -3.41 -7.76 15.58
C THR A 278 -4.71 -7.83 16.37
N THR A 279 -5.16 -6.69 16.82
CA THR A 279 -6.55 -6.41 17.10
C THR A 279 -7.13 -5.58 15.95
N ASP A 280 -8.41 -5.68 15.69
CA ASP A 280 -9.11 -4.86 14.68
C ASP A 280 -8.54 -5.00 13.26
N PHE A 281 -8.17 -6.20 12.82
CA PHE A 281 -7.71 -6.37 11.43
C PHE A 281 -8.84 -6.09 10.44
N VAL A 282 -8.62 -5.13 9.55
CA VAL A 282 -9.52 -4.74 8.46
C VAL A 282 -8.85 -5.06 7.14
N PRO A 283 -9.25 -6.15 6.44
CA PRO A 283 -8.70 -6.48 5.15
C PRO A 283 -9.07 -5.42 4.10
N LEU A 284 -8.12 -5.05 3.24
CA LEU A 284 -8.32 -4.16 2.11
C LEU A 284 -8.15 -4.93 0.80
N ARG A 285 -9.15 -4.90 -0.05
CA ARG A 285 -9.21 -5.69 -1.28
C ARG A 285 -8.72 -4.93 -2.52
N GLY A 286 -8.16 -5.71 -3.44
CA GLY A 286 -7.95 -5.35 -4.83
C GLY A 286 -6.85 -4.35 -5.13
N ASP A 287 -6.50 -4.34 -6.39
CA ASP A 287 -5.52 -3.42 -6.97
C ASP A 287 -6.13 -2.08 -7.43
N ARG A 288 -7.44 -1.89 -7.27
CA ARG A 288 -8.26 -0.77 -7.80
C ARG A 288 -8.31 -0.72 -9.34
N GLY A 289 -7.72 -1.72 -10.01
CA GLY A 289 -7.76 -1.88 -11.46
C GLY A 289 -8.82 -2.86 -11.96
N GLY A 290 -9.58 -3.45 -11.05
CA GLY A 290 -10.66 -4.40 -11.36
C GLY A 290 -10.29 -5.86 -11.11
N THR A 291 -9.23 -6.10 -10.34
CA THR A 291 -8.78 -7.45 -9.98
C THR A 291 -8.33 -7.50 -8.52
N ASP A 292 -8.61 -8.60 -7.85
CA ASP A 292 -8.00 -8.97 -6.57
C ASP A 292 -7.23 -10.27 -6.71
N ASP A 293 -6.23 -10.47 -5.88
CA ASP A 293 -5.44 -11.69 -5.79
C ASP A 293 -5.51 -12.25 -4.39
N PRO A 294 -6.15 -13.40 -4.17
CA PRO A 294 -6.25 -14.02 -2.86
C PRO A 294 -4.92 -14.57 -2.32
N ALA A 295 -3.89 -14.76 -3.17
CA ALA A 295 -2.53 -15.12 -2.74
C ALA A 295 -1.79 -13.96 -2.07
N LEU A 296 -2.32 -12.74 -2.14
CA LEU A 296 -1.82 -11.60 -1.39
C LEU A 296 -2.92 -11.00 -0.53
N VAL A 297 -2.78 -11.16 0.76
CA VAL A 297 -3.65 -10.55 1.75
C VAL A 297 -3.02 -9.26 2.29
N GLY A 298 -3.84 -8.31 2.71
CA GLY A 298 -3.32 -7.10 3.33
C GLY A 298 -4.43 -6.20 3.82
N GLY A 299 -4.08 -5.25 4.67
CA GLY A 299 -5.06 -4.35 5.28
C GLY A 299 -4.49 -3.50 6.39
N LEU A 300 -5.39 -2.99 7.19
CA LEU A 300 -5.11 -2.19 8.38
C LEU A 300 -5.25 -3.06 9.62
N GLY A 301 -4.42 -2.84 10.63
CA GLY A 301 -4.55 -3.54 11.90
C GLY A 301 -3.80 -2.82 13.01
N ARG A 302 -3.90 -3.35 14.23
CA ARG A 302 -3.25 -2.80 15.41
C ARG A 302 -2.40 -3.86 16.09
N ILE A 303 -1.10 -3.64 16.20
CA ILE A 303 -0.17 -4.50 16.95
C ILE A 303 0.16 -3.82 18.28
N GLY A 304 -0.40 -4.34 19.38
CA GLY A 304 -0.41 -3.61 20.65
C GLY A 304 -1.18 -2.30 20.47
N ASP A 305 -0.53 -1.15 20.73
CA ASP A 305 -1.13 0.18 20.56
C ASP A 305 -0.71 0.86 19.25
N THR A 306 -0.05 0.13 18.35
CA THR A 306 0.50 0.67 17.10
C THR A 306 -0.36 0.29 15.91
N ASN A 307 -0.96 1.28 15.24
CA ASN A 307 -1.64 1.08 13.97
C ASN A 307 -0.63 0.82 12.86
N VAL A 308 -0.88 -0.20 12.06
CA VAL A 308 0.01 -0.68 11.01
C VAL A 308 -0.74 -1.01 9.73
N VAL A 309 -0.05 -0.94 8.61
CA VAL A 309 -0.46 -1.61 7.37
C VAL A 309 0.20 -2.98 7.34
N LEU A 310 -0.56 -4.00 7.00
CA LEU A 310 -0.09 -5.38 6.90
C LEU A 310 -0.21 -5.88 5.47
N ILE A 311 0.79 -6.67 5.05
CA ILE A 311 0.77 -7.40 3.78
C ILE A 311 1.28 -8.81 4.04
N GLY A 312 0.64 -9.83 3.49
CA GLY A 312 1.07 -11.21 3.61
C GLY A 312 0.95 -11.96 2.29
N GLN A 313 1.95 -12.76 1.95
CA GLN A 313 1.80 -13.80 0.94
C GLN A 313 1.14 -14.99 1.60
N GLU A 314 0.00 -15.39 1.06
CA GLU A 314 -0.88 -16.38 1.69
C GLU A 314 -1.01 -17.62 0.81
N ARG A 315 -0.47 -18.73 1.31
CA ARG A 315 -0.48 -20.01 0.55
C ARG A 315 -1.85 -20.66 0.49
N GLY A 316 -2.73 -20.35 1.43
CA GLY A 316 -4.02 -20.99 1.55
C GLY A 316 -3.95 -22.46 2.02
N ASP A 317 -5.07 -23.14 2.09
CA ASP A 317 -5.10 -24.59 2.31
C ASP A 317 -4.93 -25.28 0.95
N LEU A 318 -3.78 -25.92 0.74
CA LEU A 318 -3.44 -26.59 -0.52
C LEU A 318 -4.46 -27.65 -0.96
N THR A 319 -5.29 -28.13 -0.04
CA THR A 319 -6.32 -29.14 -0.31
C THR A 319 -7.68 -28.54 -0.66
N LEU A 320 -7.94 -27.28 -0.29
CA LEU A 320 -9.24 -26.63 -0.37
C LEU A 320 -9.26 -25.36 -1.22
N ASP A 321 -8.09 -24.74 -1.50
CA ASP A 321 -8.01 -23.39 -2.03
C ASP A 321 -7.02 -23.27 -3.20
N GLY A 322 -7.45 -23.76 -4.36
CA GLY A 322 -6.66 -23.63 -5.61
C GLY A 322 -6.48 -22.18 -6.09
N GLU A 323 -7.28 -21.22 -5.61
CA GLU A 323 -7.25 -19.83 -6.06
C GLU A 323 -6.02 -19.06 -5.60
N ARG A 324 -5.36 -19.51 -4.51
CA ARG A 324 -4.15 -18.86 -3.96
C ARG A 324 -2.85 -19.36 -4.57
N HIS A 325 -2.90 -20.28 -5.52
CA HIS A 325 -1.74 -20.74 -6.28
C HIS A 325 -0.51 -21.08 -5.42
N ASP A 326 -0.72 -21.65 -4.22
CA ASP A 326 0.36 -21.93 -3.26
C ASP A 326 1.19 -20.70 -2.87
N GLY A 327 0.54 -19.54 -2.69
CA GLY A 327 1.20 -18.27 -2.34
C GLY A 327 1.95 -17.61 -3.51
N ARG A 328 1.75 -18.09 -4.75
CA ARG A 328 2.32 -17.47 -5.95
C ARG A 328 1.49 -16.26 -6.35
N VAL A 329 2.01 -15.09 -6.04
CA VAL A 329 1.31 -13.82 -6.24
C VAL A 329 1.32 -13.43 -7.71
N SER A 330 0.15 -13.06 -8.23
CA SER A 330 -0.08 -12.54 -9.58
C SER A 330 0.28 -11.05 -9.71
N PRO A 331 0.31 -10.48 -10.93
CA PRO A 331 0.49 -9.03 -11.12
C PRO A 331 -0.49 -8.16 -10.34
N ALA A 332 -1.74 -8.60 -10.20
CA ALA A 332 -2.76 -7.89 -9.43
C ALA A 332 -2.42 -7.84 -7.94
N GLY A 333 -1.90 -8.94 -7.38
CA GLY A 333 -1.44 -8.98 -5.99
C GLY A 333 -0.27 -8.03 -5.75
N TYR A 334 0.74 -7.97 -6.62
CA TYR A 334 1.83 -6.99 -6.47
C TYR A 334 1.34 -5.54 -6.63
N ARG A 335 0.38 -5.25 -7.53
CA ARG A 335 -0.22 -3.91 -7.61
C ARG A 335 -0.99 -3.55 -6.32
N LYS A 336 -1.71 -4.52 -5.73
CA LYS A 336 -2.35 -4.37 -4.41
C LYS A 336 -1.31 -4.11 -3.32
N ALA A 337 -0.20 -4.86 -3.30
CA ALA A 337 0.90 -4.64 -2.36
C ALA A 337 1.46 -3.22 -2.49
N LYS A 338 1.77 -2.77 -3.71
CA LYS A 338 2.22 -1.39 -3.98
C LYS A 338 1.22 -0.35 -3.46
N ARG A 339 -0.08 -0.54 -3.70
CA ARG A 339 -1.13 0.35 -3.20
C ARG A 339 -1.07 0.48 -1.66
N LEU A 340 -0.96 -0.64 -0.96
CA LEU A 340 -0.88 -0.67 0.51
C LEU A 340 0.42 -0.06 1.03
N MET A 341 1.56 -0.28 0.35
CA MET A 341 2.82 0.38 0.67
C MET A 341 2.72 1.91 0.54
N LEU A 342 2.10 2.39 -0.54
CA LEU A 342 1.88 3.84 -0.75
C LEU A 342 0.94 4.42 0.30
N LEU A 343 -0.11 3.70 0.69
CA LEU A 343 -1.00 4.07 1.79
C LEU A 343 -0.21 4.22 3.10
N ALA A 344 0.60 3.21 3.45
CA ALA A 344 1.46 3.24 4.63
C ALA A 344 2.40 4.45 4.62
N GLY A 345 3.10 4.68 3.51
CA GLY A 345 4.04 5.79 3.35
C GLY A 345 3.37 7.15 3.50
N ARG A 346 2.24 7.34 2.84
CA ARG A 346 1.50 8.60 2.84
C ARG A 346 0.92 8.95 4.21
N LEU A 347 0.32 7.99 4.89
CA LEU A 347 -0.25 8.17 6.22
C LEU A 347 0.75 8.01 7.36
N ARG A 348 2.02 7.70 7.04
CA ARG A 348 3.10 7.47 8.01
C ARG A 348 2.80 6.31 8.98
N LEU A 349 2.05 5.33 8.52
CA LEU A 349 1.80 4.09 9.26
C LEU A 349 2.97 3.13 9.05
N PRO A 350 3.45 2.42 10.07
CA PRO A 350 4.40 1.33 9.88
C PRO A 350 3.83 0.26 8.96
N LEU A 351 4.71 -0.36 8.16
CA LEU A 351 4.38 -1.47 7.28
C LEU A 351 5.00 -2.76 7.84
N VAL A 352 4.18 -3.80 7.97
CA VAL A 352 4.65 -5.14 8.33
C VAL A 352 4.31 -6.11 7.21
N THR A 353 5.30 -6.87 6.73
CA THR A 353 5.09 -7.86 5.67
C THR A 353 5.42 -9.27 6.16
N PHE A 354 4.58 -10.25 5.81
CA PHE A 354 4.80 -11.68 6.03
C PHE A 354 5.02 -12.37 4.69
N VAL A 355 6.15 -13.07 4.57
CA VAL A 355 6.61 -13.64 3.30
C VAL A 355 6.58 -15.16 3.38
N ASP A 356 5.78 -15.76 2.52
CA ASP A 356 5.68 -17.20 2.32
C ASP A 356 5.21 -17.50 0.89
N THR A 357 6.16 -17.64 -0.02
CA THR A 357 5.92 -17.92 -1.44
C THR A 357 7.06 -18.73 -2.04
N PRO A 358 6.80 -19.71 -2.88
CA PRO A 358 7.84 -20.37 -3.68
C PRO A 358 8.34 -19.48 -4.84
N GLY A 359 7.65 -18.38 -5.13
CA GLY A 359 7.96 -17.41 -6.19
C GLY A 359 6.70 -16.68 -6.65
N ALA A 360 6.84 -15.81 -7.65
CA ALA A 360 5.69 -15.19 -8.29
C ALA A 360 4.94 -16.22 -9.17
N HIS A 361 3.71 -15.90 -9.53
CA HIS A 361 2.93 -16.71 -10.47
C HIS A 361 3.40 -16.42 -11.90
N ASP A 362 4.27 -17.29 -12.44
CA ASP A 362 5.07 -17.09 -13.66
C ASP A 362 4.43 -17.65 -14.93
N GLY A 363 3.09 -17.72 -14.98
CA GLY A 363 2.36 -18.12 -16.19
C GLY A 363 2.48 -17.08 -17.30
N ILE A 364 2.41 -17.51 -18.57
CA ILE A 364 2.45 -16.61 -19.74
C ILE A 364 1.40 -15.50 -19.66
N ALA A 365 0.22 -15.81 -19.10
CA ALA A 365 -0.85 -14.84 -18.91
C ALA A 365 -0.43 -13.72 -17.93
N ASP A 366 0.24 -14.07 -16.83
CA ASP A 366 0.71 -13.10 -15.84
C ASP A 366 1.93 -12.32 -16.33
N GLU A 367 2.83 -12.96 -17.06
CA GLU A 367 3.91 -12.23 -17.74
C GLU A 367 3.34 -11.19 -18.71
N GLY A 368 2.34 -11.58 -19.50
CA GLY A 368 1.59 -10.69 -20.40
C GLY A 368 0.81 -9.59 -19.67
N ALA A 369 0.38 -9.83 -18.43
CA ALA A 369 -0.29 -8.86 -17.56
C ALA A 369 0.69 -7.96 -16.77
N GLY A 370 2.02 -8.08 -17.02
CA GLY A 370 3.05 -7.18 -16.51
C GLY A 370 3.64 -7.58 -15.17
N LEU A 371 3.79 -8.87 -14.90
CA LEU A 371 4.35 -9.41 -13.64
C LEU A 371 5.68 -8.76 -13.25
N ALA A 372 6.65 -8.73 -14.17
CA ALA A 372 7.98 -8.17 -13.91
C ALA A 372 7.91 -6.68 -13.54
N GLY A 373 7.06 -5.91 -14.23
CA GLY A 373 6.82 -4.50 -13.91
C GLY A 373 6.21 -4.31 -12.52
N ALA A 374 5.23 -5.13 -12.16
CA ALA A 374 4.58 -5.05 -10.85
C ALA A 374 5.54 -5.38 -9.69
N ILE A 375 6.40 -6.39 -9.86
CA ILE A 375 7.48 -6.72 -8.89
C ILE A 375 8.48 -5.56 -8.78
N SER A 376 8.96 -5.02 -9.91
CA SER A 376 9.90 -3.89 -9.95
C SER A 376 9.32 -2.65 -9.25
N ASP A 377 8.04 -2.37 -9.45
CA ASP A 377 7.32 -1.30 -8.79
C ASP A 377 7.26 -1.46 -7.27
N CYS A 378 7.04 -2.70 -6.78
CA CYS A 378 7.09 -2.99 -5.34
C CYS A 378 8.50 -2.75 -4.77
N LEU A 379 9.55 -3.22 -5.45
CA LEU A 379 10.94 -3.00 -5.05
C LEU A 379 11.27 -1.50 -4.96
N ALA A 380 10.93 -0.73 -5.98
CA ALA A 380 11.14 0.72 -6.01
C ALA A 380 10.35 1.44 -4.91
N THR A 381 9.10 1.01 -4.69
CA THR A 381 8.25 1.57 -3.64
C THR A 381 8.84 1.29 -2.26
N MET A 382 9.18 0.03 -1.94
CA MET A 382 9.81 -0.34 -0.67
C MET A 382 11.09 0.44 -0.42
N ALA A 383 11.94 0.62 -1.45
CA ALA A 383 13.17 1.39 -1.35
C ALA A 383 12.91 2.86 -1.00
N SER A 384 11.85 3.45 -1.54
CA SER A 384 11.52 4.88 -1.38
C SER A 384 10.77 5.22 -0.09
N LEU A 385 10.14 4.24 0.58
CA LEU A 385 9.35 4.47 1.79
C LEU A 385 10.17 5.13 2.90
N THR A 386 9.60 6.14 3.52
CA THR A 386 10.14 6.81 4.70
C THR A 386 9.45 6.37 5.99
N THR A 387 8.34 5.64 5.88
CA THR A 387 7.66 5.01 7.02
C THR A 387 8.46 3.79 7.52
N PRO A 388 8.35 3.42 8.81
CA PRO A 388 8.98 2.21 9.33
C PRO A 388 8.50 0.94 8.62
N THR A 389 9.42 0.05 8.30
CA THR A 389 9.11 -1.20 7.60
C THR A 389 9.74 -2.40 8.31
N VAL A 390 8.96 -3.45 8.51
CA VAL A 390 9.38 -4.73 9.07
C VAL A 390 8.92 -5.85 8.15
N ALA A 391 9.83 -6.73 7.76
CA ALA A 391 9.50 -7.91 6.97
C ALA A 391 9.83 -9.18 7.75
N VAL A 392 9.03 -10.22 7.59
CA VAL A 392 9.22 -11.51 8.26
C VAL A 392 9.09 -12.64 7.24
N VAL A 393 10.14 -13.43 7.06
CA VAL A 393 10.05 -14.68 6.29
C VAL A 393 9.57 -15.78 7.22
N ILE A 394 8.36 -16.30 6.96
CA ILE A 394 7.66 -17.26 7.83
C ILE A 394 7.67 -18.70 7.31
N GLY A 395 8.04 -18.90 6.07
CA GLY A 395 8.11 -20.18 5.40
C GLY A 395 9.11 -20.14 4.26
N GLU A 396 8.65 -20.24 3.04
CA GLU A 396 9.49 -20.18 1.84
C GLU A 396 9.57 -18.75 1.31
N GLY A 397 10.78 -18.21 1.15
CA GLY A 397 11.05 -16.94 0.49
C GLY A 397 11.63 -17.17 -0.90
N GLY A 398 10.77 -17.23 -1.93
CA GLY A 398 11.19 -17.56 -3.30
C GLY A 398 11.46 -16.33 -4.16
N SER A 399 12.75 -16.15 -4.55
CA SER A 399 13.16 -15.27 -5.67
C SER A 399 12.67 -13.81 -5.57
N GLY A 400 12.47 -13.17 -6.73
CA GLY A 400 11.96 -11.79 -6.86
C GLY A 400 10.57 -11.61 -6.26
N GLY A 401 9.75 -12.68 -6.23
CA GLY A 401 8.43 -12.64 -5.63
C GLY A 401 8.44 -12.38 -4.12
N ALA A 402 9.36 -13.01 -3.42
CA ALA A 402 9.61 -12.73 -2.01
C ALA A 402 10.33 -11.39 -1.81
N LEU A 403 11.33 -11.09 -2.66
CA LEU A 403 12.15 -9.88 -2.55
C LEU A 403 11.30 -8.60 -2.63
N ALA A 404 10.23 -8.60 -3.41
CA ALA A 404 9.29 -7.49 -3.53
C ALA A 404 8.72 -7.00 -2.18
N LEU A 405 8.68 -7.87 -1.15
CA LEU A 405 8.14 -7.58 0.17
C LEU A 405 9.17 -7.62 1.31
N THR A 406 10.40 -8.09 1.07
CA THR A 406 11.42 -8.28 2.13
C THR A 406 12.36 -7.10 2.31
N TRP A 407 12.38 -6.14 1.39
CA TRP A 407 13.29 -4.99 1.46
C TRP A 407 12.81 -3.95 2.49
N ALA A 408 13.04 -4.22 3.78
CA ALA A 408 12.53 -3.48 4.93
C ALA A 408 13.65 -2.89 5.81
N ASP A 409 13.30 -2.01 6.77
CA ASP A 409 14.24 -1.49 7.78
C ASP A 409 14.73 -2.61 8.71
N ARG A 410 13.87 -3.62 8.93
CA ARG A 410 14.20 -4.84 9.68
C ARG A 410 13.65 -6.05 8.94
N LEU A 411 14.52 -6.99 8.63
CA LEU A 411 14.17 -8.29 8.08
C LEU A 411 14.36 -9.39 9.14
N LEU A 412 13.27 -9.99 9.55
CA LEU A 412 13.23 -11.12 10.45
C LEU A 412 13.03 -12.40 9.64
N MET A 413 13.48 -13.52 10.19
CA MET A 413 13.28 -14.82 9.57
C MET A 413 13.06 -15.89 10.65
N GLN A 414 12.03 -16.71 10.49
CA GLN A 414 11.84 -17.88 11.36
C GLN A 414 12.97 -18.87 11.17
N GLN A 415 13.38 -19.54 12.25
CA GLN A 415 14.57 -20.38 12.29
C GLN A 415 14.58 -21.51 11.26
N ASN A 416 13.42 -22.05 10.90
CA ASN A 416 13.26 -23.12 9.91
C ASN A 416 12.61 -22.61 8.61
N ALA A 417 12.64 -21.31 8.37
CA ALA A 417 12.29 -20.74 7.08
C ALA A 417 13.48 -20.79 6.11
N MET A 418 13.21 -20.72 4.81
CA MET A 418 14.22 -20.58 3.76
C MET A 418 14.02 -19.29 2.98
N TYR A 419 15.12 -18.73 2.43
CA TYR A 419 15.03 -17.63 1.48
C TYR A 419 16.09 -17.80 0.41
N ALA A 420 15.68 -17.90 -0.84
CA ALA A 420 16.53 -18.31 -1.94
C ALA A 420 16.29 -17.52 -3.23
N ILE A 421 17.32 -17.45 -4.07
CA ILE A 421 17.25 -16.82 -5.40
C ILE A 421 16.27 -17.53 -6.34
N THR A 422 16.14 -18.84 -6.19
CA THR A 422 15.16 -19.72 -6.86
C THR A 422 15.01 -20.99 -6.03
N SER A 423 14.02 -21.83 -6.34
CA SER A 423 13.90 -23.12 -5.65
C SER A 423 15.16 -23.97 -5.82
N PRO A 424 15.60 -24.72 -4.81
CA PRO A 424 16.78 -25.60 -4.95
C PRO A 424 16.66 -26.58 -6.12
N GLU A 425 15.47 -27.08 -6.41
CA GLU A 425 15.18 -27.96 -7.55
C GLU A 425 15.34 -27.20 -8.90
N GLY A 426 14.91 -25.94 -8.94
CA GLY A 426 15.10 -25.06 -10.09
C GLY A 426 16.58 -24.76 -10.32
N ALA A 427 17.31 -24.43 -9.27
CA ALA A 427 18.76 -24.21 -9.34
C ALA A 427 19.51 -25.48 -9.77
N ALA A 428 19.15 -26.65 -9.24
CA ALA A 428 19.75 -27.92 -9.62
C ALA A 428 19.49 -28.25 -11.11
N ALA A 429 18.27 -27.99 -11.59
CA ALA A 429 17.95 -28.16 -13.01
C ALA A 429 18.77 -27.24 -13.91
N ILE A 430 18.98 -26.00 -13.52
CA ILE A 430 19.77 -25.00 -14.29
C ILE A 430 21.27 -25.33 -14.27
N LEU A 431 21.83 -25.60 -13.08
CA LEU A 431 23.28 -25.75 -12.90
C LEU A 431 23.77 -27.12 -13.32
N TYR A 432 23.01 -28.17 -13.00
CA TYR A 432 23.44 -29.56 -13.19
C TYR A 432 22.59 -30.33 -14.19
N ARG A 433 21.46 -29.78 -14.66
CA ARG A 433 20.43 -30.46 -15.46
C ARG A 433 19.87 -31.71 -14.77
N ASP A 434 19.92 -31.72 -13.45
CA ASP A 434 19.50 -32.84 -12.62
C ASP A 434 18.84 -32.31 -11.32
N ARG A 435 17.52 -32.42 -11.23
CA ARG A 435 16.73 -31.97 -10.07
C ARG A 435 16.99 -32.79 -8.81
N THR A 436 17.50 -34.02 -8.92
CA THR A 436 17.79 -34.87 -7.77
C THR A 436 18.92 -34.32 -6.91
N ARG A 437 19.72 -33.41 -7.45
CA ARG A 437 20.80 -32.69 -6.71
C ARG A 437 20.31 -31.46 -5.95
N ALA A 438 18.98 -31.26 -5.82
CA ALA A 438 18.44 -30.15 -5.05
C ALA A 438 18.94 -30.07 -3.59
N PRO A 439 19.12 -31.19 -2.85
CA PRO A 439 19.69 -31.14 -1.49
C PRO A 439 21.11 -30.55 -1.46
N GLU A 440 21.97 -30.96 -2.39
CA GLU A 440 23.34 -30.46 -2.53
C GLU A 440 23.36 -28.95 -2.86
N VAL A 441 22.44 -28.53 -3.74
CA VAL A 441 22.29 -27.12 -4.13
C VAL A 441 21.76 -26.27 -2.99
N ALA A 442 20.82 -26.79 -2.18
CA ALA A 442 20.30 -26.07 -1.02
C ALA A 442 21.41 -25.76 0.00
N GLU A 443 22.30 -26.71 0.24
CA GLU A 443 23.49 -26.50 1.08
C GLU A 443 24.44 -25.46 0.47
N ALA A 444 24.77 -25.61 -0.81
CA ALA A 444 25.73 -24.75 -1.50
C ALA A 444 25.26 -23.28 -1.64
N LEU A 445 23.95 -23.05 -1.78
CA LEU A 445 23.38 -21.71 -1.91
C LEU A 445 23.15 -21.01 -0.57
N GLY A 446 23.26 -21.70 0.56
CA GLY A 446 23.08 -21.12 1.88
C GLY A 446 21.70 -20.50 2.07
N VAL A 447 20.64 -21.29 1.83
CA VAL A 447 19.24 -20.81 1.82
C VAL A 447 18.62 -20.71 3.22
N ALA A 448 19.28 -21.27 4.24
CA ALA A 448 18.78 -21.34 5.60
C ALA A 448 18.87 -20.00 6.34
N ALA A 449 18.02 -19.83 7.35
CA ALA A 449 18.01 -18.63 8.19
C ALA A 449 19.38 -18.34 8.83
N ALA A 450 20.10 -19.37 9.26
CA ALA A 450 21.45 -19.27 9.83
C ALA A 450 22.49 -18.70 8.85
N ASP A 451 22.40 -19.12 7.59
CA ASP A 451 23.33 -18.66 6.55
C ASP A 451 23.08 -17.19 6.21
N LEU A 452 21.82 -16.83 6.01
CA LEU A 452 21.41 -15.47 5.66
C LEU A 452 21.62 -14.46 6.79
N PHE A 453 21.50 -14.91 8.04
CA PHE A 453 21.87 -14.11 9.20
C PHE A 453 23.39 -13.85 9.23
N THR A 454 24.20 -14.89 8.97
CA THR A 454 25.66 -14.78 8.90
C THR A 454 26.11 -13.86 7.75
N LEU A 455 25.42 -13.89 6.62
CA LEU A 455 25.66 -13.02 5.47
C LEU A 455 25.19 -11.57 5.67
N GLY A 456 24.45 -11.29 6.77
CA GLY A 456 23.89 -9.96 7.05
C GLY A 456 22.69 -9.60 6.19
N VAL A 457 22.07 -10.59 5.52
CA VAL A 457 20.81 -10.41 4.78
C VAL A 457 19.64 -10.31 5.75
N VAL A 458 19.63 -11.12 6.81
CA VAL A 458 18.59 -11.15 7.86
C VAL A 458 19.13 -10.45 9.10
N ASP A 459 18.29 -9.60 9.73
CA ASP A 459 18.68 -8.83 10.93
C ASP A 459 18.44 -9.62 12.23
N SER A 460 17.42 -10.48 12.27
CA SER A 460 17.06 -11.24 13.47
C SER A 460 16.42 -12.57 13.14
N LEU A 461 16.74 -13.57 13.94
CA LEU A 461 16.12 -14.90 13.89
C LEU A 461 14.96 -14.97 14.86
N VAL A 462 13.88 -15.59 14.43
CA VAL A 462 12.67 -15.82 15.25
C VAL A 462 12.59 -17.29 15.61
N ALA A 463 12.59 -17.58 16.91
CA ALA A 463 12.47 -18.94 17.42
C ALA A 463 11.17 -19.63 16.98
N GLU A 464 11.24 -20.93 16.77
CA GLU A 464 10.10 -21.81 16.58
C GLU A 464 9.98 -22.80 17.73
N PRO A 465 8.83 -23.44 17.92
CA PRO A 465 8.67 -24.57 18.82
C PRO A 465 9.65 -25.70 18.46
N VAL A 466 9.96 -26.57 19.42
CA VAL A 466 10.76 -27.76 19.18
C VAL A 466 10.13 -28.62 18.09
N GLY A 467 10.91 -28.96 17.07
CA GLY A 467 10.45 -29.69 15.88
C GLY A 467 9.85 -28.82 14.78
N GLY A 468 9.77 -27.49 14.97
CA GLY A 468 9.32 -26.54 13.94
C GLY A 468 7.93 -25.93 14.20
N ALA A 469 7.60 -24.87 13.48
CA ALA A 469 6.35 -24.11 13.65
C ALA A 469 5.08 -24.94 13.43
N HIS A 470 5.16 -26.01 12.66
CA HIS A 470 4.04 -26.91 12.38
C HIS A 470 3.67 -27.82 13.56
N THR A 471 4.57 -28.07 14.51
CA THR A 471 4.31 -28.94 15.66
C THR A 471 3.45 -28.27 16.73
N ASP A 472 3.57 -26.94 16.89
CA ASP A 472 2.71 -26.10 17.73
C ASP A 472 2.53 -24.72 17.09
N PRO A 473 1.56 -24.58 16.15
CA PRO A 473 1.28 -23.32 15.48
C PRO A 473 0.97 -22.16 16.44
N ALA A 474 0.29 -22.44 17.54
CA ALA A 474 -0.03 -21.42 18.55
C ALA A 474 1.22 -20.92 19.29
N ALA A 475 2.17 -21.81 19.60
CA ALA A 475 3.45 -21.41 20.18
C ALA A 475 4.30 -20.61 19.17
N ALA A 476 4.30 -20.99 17.90
CA ALA A 476 4.99 -20.23 16.85
C ALA A 476 4.50 -18.79 16.78
N VAL A 477 3.18 -18.56 16.84
CA VAL A 477 2.56 -17.23 16.90
C VAL A 477 2.97 -16.49 18.18
N ARG A 478 2.94 -17.16 19.34
CA ARG A 478 3.36 -16.53 20.61
C ARG A 478 4.83 -16.08 20.59
N LEU A 479 5.71 -16.83 19.94
CA LEU A 479 7.13 -16.47 19.77
C LEU A 479 7.34 -15.33 18.76
N MET A 480 6.49 -15.22 17.75
CA MET A 480 6.53 -14.15 16.74
C MET A 480 6.18 -12.78 17.31
N ARG A 481 5.21 -12.70 18.21
CA ARG A 481 4.68 -11.43 18.74
C ARG A 481 5.77 -10.51 19.31
N PRO A 482 6.60 -10.93 20.27
CA PRO A 482 7.66 -10.09 20.84
C PRO A 482 8.72 -9.71 19.81
N ALA A 483 9.02 -10.60 18.84
CA ALA A 483 9.98 -10.31 17.78
C ALA A 483 9.51 -9.18 16.85
N VAL A 484 8.24 -9.23 16.40
CA VAL A 484 7.65 -8.19 15.56
C VAL A 484 7.51 -6.87 16.32
N ARG A 485 7.05 -6.88 17.57
CA ARG A 485 6.93 -5.65 18.40
C ARG A 485 8.30 -4.99 18.62
N ARG A 486 9.33 -5.77 18.91
CA ARG A 486 10.69 -5.25 19.06
C ARG A 486 11.21 -4.66 17.75
N ALA A 487 11.05 -5.36 16.63
CA ALA A 487 11.48 -4.87 15.32
C ALA A 487 10.75 -3.58 14.91
N LEU A 488 9.44 -3.48 15.20
CA LEU A 488 8.66 -2.26 15.00
C LEU A 488 9.20 -1.11 15.86
N ALA A 489 9.42 -1.32 17.16
CA ALA A 489 9.98 -0.31 18.04
C ALA A 489 11.35 0.18 17.55
N GLU A 490 12.21 -0.71 17.07
CA GLU A 490 13.50 -0.37 16.49
C GLU A 490 13.36 0.39 15.15
N ALA A 491 12.51 -0.08 14.24
CA ALA A 491 12.27 0.56 12.94
C ALA A 491 11.65 1.95 13.08
N MET A 492 10.86 2.18 14.13
CA MET A 492 10.23 3.48 14.40
C MET A 492 11.20 4.52 14.97
N ARG A 493 12.42 4.15 15.38
CA ARG A 493 13.44 5.09 15.87
C ARG A 493 13.98 5.96 14.72
N GLY A 494 14.15 7.24 14.98
CA GLY A 494 14.78 8.19 14.06
C GLY A 494 13.84 8.74 12.98
N LYS A 495 14.40 9.56 12.09
CA LYS A 495 13.66 10.25 11.03
C LYS A 495 13.52 9.36 9.78
N GLY A 496 12.47 9.58 8.98
CA GLY A 496 12.21 8.80 7.77
C GLY A 496 13.33 8.85 6.73
N SER A 497 13.98 10.00 6.54
CA SER A 497 15.15 10.13 5.65
C SER A 497 16.33 9.27 6.10
N GLN A 498 16.58 9.20 7.41
CA GLN A 498 17.65 8.38 7.98
C GLN A 498 17.36 6.87 7.80
N ARG A 499 16.09 6.46 7.92
CA ARG A 499 15.68 5.06 7.64
C ARG A 499 16.00 4.67 6.21
N ARG A 500 15.58 5.48 5.23
CA ARG A 500 15.89 5.24 3.83
C ARG A 500 17.38 5.14 3.56
N GLN A 501 18.18 6.07 4.07
CA GLN A 501 19.64 6.04 3.94
C GLN A 501 20.26 4.77 4.55
N ARG A 502 19.76 4.31 5.71
CA ARG A 502 20.23 3.06 6.34
C ARG A 502 19.92 1.83 5.47
N ARG A 503 18.71 1.76 4.88
CA ARG A 503 18.37 0.68 3.94
C ARG A 503 19.30 0.67 2.73
N GLU A 504 19.51 1.83 2.10
CA GLU A 504 20.44 1.96 0.96
C GLU A 504 21.88 1.57 1.35
N ALA A 505 22.36 2.02 2.50
CA ALA A 505 23.70 1.68 2.99
C ALA A 505 23.84 0.18 3.27
N ARG A 506 22.81 -0.45 3.83
CA ARG A 506 22.77 -1.90 4.05
C ARG A 506 22.86 -2.67 2.73
N LEU A 507 22.11 -2.28 1.71
CA LEU A 507 22.16 -2.90 0.38
C LEU A 507 23.59 -2.87 -0.19
N ASN A 508 24.21 -1.72 -0.11
CA ASN A 508 25.56 -1.52 -0.61
C ASN A 508 26.62 -2.28 0.21
N SER A 509 26.30 -2.78 1.40
CA SER A 509 27.21 -3.55 2.25
C SER A 509 27.06 -5.07 2.12
N ILE A 510 25.96 -5.57 1.57
CA ILE A 510 25.74 -7.00 1.36
C ILE A 510 26.69 -7.51 0.27
N GLY A 511 27.38 -8.62 0.56
CA GLY A 511 28.37 -9.22 -0.37
C GLY A 511 29.75 -8.58 -0.34
N VAL A 512 29.99 -7.59 0.51
CA VAL A 512 31.33 -7.05 0.73
C VAL A 512 32.13 -8.02 1.61
N PRO A 513 33.31 -8.50 1.18
CA PRO A 513 34.07 -9.47 1.95
C PRO A 513 34.38 -8.98 3.38
N PRO A 514 34.30 -9.86 4.41
CA PRO A 514 34.73 -9.52 5.76
C PRO A 514 36.23 -9.07 5.76
N GLY A 515 36.52 -7.96 6.44
CA GLY A 515 37.90 -7.42 6.55
C GLY A 515 38.29 -6.39 5.50
N GLY A 516 37.43 -6.08 4.51
CA GLY A 516 37.65 -4.96 3.60
C GLY A 516 37.45 -3.60 4.28
N PRO A 517 37.97 -2.49 3.71
CA PRO A 517 37.86 -1.15 4.29
C PRO A 517 36.39 -0.72 4.47
N LEU A 518 35.47 -1.20 3.63
CA LEU A 518 34.04 -0.95 3.75
C LEU A 518 33.38 -1.71 4.92
N HIS A 519 33.91 -2.91 5.27
CA HIS A 519 33.45 -3.67 6.43
C HIS A 519 33.92 -3.01 7.75
N ALA A 520 35.13 -2.47 7.78
CA ALA A 520 35.64 -1.71 8.92
C ALA A 520 34.82 -0.42 9.16
N LEU A 521 34.40 0.27 8.09
CA LEU A 521 33.53 1.46 8.17
C LEU A 521 32.11 1.12 8.68
N ARG A 522 31.57 -0.06 8.36
CA ARG A 522 30.28 -0.53 8.88
C ARG A 522 30.33 -0.73 10.39
N ASN A 523 31.35 -1.45 10.89
CA ASN A 523 31.50 -1.72 12.33
C ASN A 523 31.77 -0.43 13.13
N LEU A 524 32.50 0.54 12.54
CA LEU A 524 32.65 1.87 13.14
C LEU A 524 31.32 2.65 13.17
N GLY A 525 30.49 2.56 12.13
CA GLY A 525 29.19 3.26 12.05
C GLY A 525 28.18 2.77 13.09
N GLU A 526 28.18 1.47 13.39
CA GLU A 526 27.29 0.89 14.44
C GLU A 526 27.77 1.24 15.85
N VAL A 527 29.08 1.28 16.09
CA VAL A 527 29.68 1.62 17.39
C VAL A 527 29.60 3.14 17.66
N ILE A 528 29.61 3.97 16.63
CA ILE A 528 29.67 5.43 16.75
C ILE A 528 28.27 6.07 16.58
N GLY A 529 27.29 5.38 15.99
CA GLY A 529 25.91 5.84 15.79
C GLY A 529 25.15 6.13 17.08
N GLU A 530 25.64 5.65 18.23
CA GLU A 530 25.05 5.92 19.54
C GLU A 530 25.65 7.13 20.29
N SER A 531 26.70 7.77 19.82
CA SER A 531 27.44 8.69 20.69
C SER A 531 27.97 10.02 20.17
N LEU A 532 27.70 10.59 18.97
CA LEU A 532 28.16 12.00 18.74
C LEU A 532 27.55 12.73 17.53
N PRO A 533 27.03 13.97 17.71
CA PRO A 533 26.54 14.86 16.62
C PRO A 533 27.64 15.44 15.73
N ARG A 534 28.91 15.25 16.06
CA ARG A 534 30.07 15.81 15.32
C ARG A 534 30.55 14.99 14.12
N PHE A 535 29.99 13.80 13.91
CA PHE A 535 30.44 12.89 12.86
C PHE A 535 29.81 13.15 11.50
N GLU A 536 28.64 13.80 11.44
CA GLU A 536 28.03 14.22 10.15
C GLU A 536 28.91 15.26 9.46
N GLU A 537 29.46 16.22 10.19
CA GLU A 537 30.39 17.23 9.64
C GLU A 537 31.72 16.61 9.14
N ALA A 538 32.25 15.62 9.86
CA ALA A 538 33.45 14.91 9.44
C ALA A 538 33.23 14.00 8.23
N ARG A 539 32.04 13.41 8.09
CA ARG A 539 31.65 12.58 6.94
C ARG A 539 31.41 13.45 5.69
N GLU A 540 30.75 14.59 5.83
CA GLU A 540 30.59 15.54 4.72
C GLU A 540 31.93 16.11 4.26
N ALA A 541 32.83 16.38 5.20
CA ALA A 541 34.21 16.80 4.88
C ALA A 541 35.00 15.70 4.16
N ALA A 542 34.87 14.42 4.57
CA ALA A 542 35.54 13.28 3.95
C ALA A 542 34.98 12.96 2.55
N VAL A 543 33.64 13.03 2.37
CA VAL A 543 32.99 12.89 1.06
C VAL A 543 33.37 14.06 0.16
N GLY A 544 33.41 15.27 0.67
CA GLY A 544 33.87 16.46 -0.07
C GLY A 544 35.36 16.39 -0.46
N GLN A 545 36.21 15.76 0.35
CA GLN A 545 37.61 15.50 0.00
C GLN A 545 37.75 14.39 -1.06
N ALA A 546 37.00 13.30 -0.94
CA ALA A 546 36.99 12.22 -1.93
C ALA A 546 36.49 12.70 -3.30
N THR A 547 35.43 13.54 -3.32
CA THR A 547 34.90 14.13 -4.56
C THR A 547 35.91 15.11 -5.21
N ARG A 548 36.62 15.89 -4.40
CA ARG A 548 37.68 16.78 -4.89
C ARG A 548 38.90 16.00 -5.41
N ALA A 549 39.27 14.91 -4.77
CA ALA A 549 40.35 14.03 -5.24
C ALA A 549 39.98 13.32 -6.55
N ALA A 550 38.73 12.85 -6.69
CA ALA A 550 38.22 12.26 -7.93
C ALA A 550 38.15 13.29 -9.08
N SER A 551 37.74 14.53 -8.80
CA SER A 551 37.74 15.63 -9.77
C SER A 551 39.16 16.05 -10.17
N ALA A 552 40.12 16.07 -9.23
CA ALA A 552 41.52 16.36 -9.52
C ALA A 552 42.18 15.23 -10.34
N ALA A 553 41.85 13.96 -10.08
CA ALA A 553 42.29 12.83 -10.88
C ALA A 553 41.73 12.87 -12.31
N GLY A 554 40.45 13.24 -12.47
CA GLY A 554 39.82 13.47 -13.77
C GLY A 554 40.49 14.57 -14.57
N ALA A 555 40.84 15.69 -13.93
CA ALA A 555 41.53 16.81 -14.56
C ALA A 555 43.00 16.48 -14.96
N VAL A 556 43.63 15.54 -14.25
CA VAL A 556 44.97 15.02 -14.61
C VAL A 556 44.87 14.09 -15.82
N VAL A 557 43.90 13.21 -15.87
CA VAL A 557 43.66 12.31 -17.01
C VAL A 557 43.33 13.12 -18.28
N GLU A 558 42.55 14.19 -18.18
CA GLU A 558 42.20 15.07 -19.30
C GLU A 558 43.41 15.88 -19.81
N ARG A 559 44.26 16.35 -18.90
CA ARG A 559 45.57 16.98 -19.28
C ARG A 559 46.52 16.00 -19.93
N LEU A 560 46.57 14.74 -19.52
CA LEU A 560 47.38 13.70 -20.15
C LEU A 560 46.83 13.34 -21.54
N ARG A 561 45.52 13.34 -21.73
CA ARG A 561 44.88 13.10 -23.03
C ARG A 561 45.20 14.23 -24.03
N HIS A 562 45.08 15.50 -23.63
CA HIS A 562 45.45 16.65 -24.47
C HIS A 562 46.95 16.75 -24.72
N ARG A 563 47.82 16.22 -23.86
CA ARG A 563 49.25 16.11 -24.10
C ARG A 563 49.58 15.02 -25.12
N GLY A 564 48.86 13.90 -25.10
CA GLY A 564 48.98 12.83 -26.10
C GLY A 564 48.53 13.29 -27.51
N GLU A 565 47.43 14.04 -27.57
CA GLU A 565 46.92 14.61 -28.84
C GLU A 565 47.88 15.68 -29.45
N ARG A 566 48.57 16.48 -28.64
CA ARG A 566 49.61 17.41 -29.13
C ARG A 566 50.88 16.71 -29.58
N ALA A 567 51.25 15.59 -28.96
CA ALA A 567 52.38 14.79 -29.38
C ALA A 567 52.11 14.03 -30.69
N ALA A 568 50.87 13.60 -30.92
CA ALA A 568 50.48 12.96 -32.19
C ALA A 568 50.31 13.97 -33.35
N GLY A 569 50.00 15.24 -33.08
CA GLY A 569 49.89 16.28 -34.11
C GLY A 569 51.22 16.88 -34.60
N VAL A 570 52.32 16.61 -33.92
CA VAL A 570 53.69 17.08 -34.37
C VAL A 570 54.39 16.05 -35.26
N ALA A 571 53.87 14.84 -35.39
CA ALA A 571 54.47 13.76 -36.19
C ALA A 571 53.98 13.68 -37.65
N THR A 572 53.15 14.64 -38.11
CA THR A 572 52.58 14.62 -39.47
C THR A 572 52.93 15.83 -40.32
N ALA A 573 54.01 16.56 -39.99
CA ALA A 573 54.43 17.71 -40.79
C ALA A 573 55.92 17.60 -41.14
N GLU A 574 56.32 16.63 -42.01
CA GLU A 574 57.53 16.67 -42.82
C GLU A 574 57.47 15.56 -43.88
N GLU A 575 56.99 15.91 -45.08
CA GLU A 575 57.39 15.28 -46.31
C GLU A 575 57.71 16.39 -47.33
N PRO A 576 58.94 16.36 -47.95
CA PRO A 576 59.33 17.39 -48.89
C PRO A 576 58.83 17.10 -50.30
N ALA A 577 58.45 18.14 -51.00
CA ALA A 577 58.20 18.15 -52.43
C ALA A 577 59.50 17.81 -53.18
N GLY A 578 59.47 16.78 -54.01
CA GLY A 578 60.53 16.41 -54.96
C GLY A 578 59.93 16.25 -56.34
N ASP A 579 60.46 17.01 -57.30
CA ASP A 579 60.15 17.05 -58.73
C ASP A 579 60.14 15.69 -59.44
N ALA A 580 59.19 15.50 -60.32
CA ALA A 580 59.33 15.19 -61.75
C ALA A 580 57.97 14.97 -62.42
#